data_4aaf85588abcd53dcfe2519a379ce0b7
#
_entry.id   4aaf85588abcd53dcfe2519a379ce0b7
#
_cell.length_a   1.000
_cell.length_b   1.000
_cell.length_c   1.000
_cell.angle_alpha   90.00
_cell.angle_beta   90.00
_cell.angle_gamma   90.00
#
_symmetry.space_group_name_H-M   'P 1'
#
loop_
_entity.id
_entity.type
_entity.pdbx_description
1 polymer ?
#
loop_
_entity_poly.entity_id
_entity_poly.type
_entity_poly.pdbx_seq_one_letter_code
_entity_poly.pdbx_strand_id
1 'polypeptide(L)'
;MPRPSGANSVICTLESGGVLADIESTGSAPSLADAVYQELVISIRDGKYHPGERIKEASVAKALNVSRTPVREAIRRLQSEGKVTIEPQRGAVVAELNRQEVAELYVLRQRLEGIAARFAAQHASDAEIEMMDDILERSKTALDDKRLLNQINWELHYAIYHGAHNRFLLKSIDAISDAMALLRGAHHIPDDRPAELYTEHKKIVDAIRSRDPEAAEQAAHEHIKNSYKTHLTTTGG
;
A
#
# COMPACT_ATOMS: atom_id res chain seq x y z
N MET A 1 7.88 -47.42 3.55
CA MET A 1 7.65 -46.17 4.25
C MET A 1 8.31 -45.05 3.46
N PRO A 2 7.59 -44.19 2.74
CA PRO A 2 8.14 -42.99 2.15
C PRO A 2 8.00 -41.78 3.10
N ARG A 3 9.03 -40.95 3.12
CA ARG A 3 9.10 -39.70 3.92
C ARG A 3 8.21 -38.63 3.30
N PRO A 4 7.60 -37.74 4.08
CA PRO A 4 6.91 -36.58 3.54
C PRO A 4 7.92 -35.51 3.09
N SER A 5 7.72 -34.99 1.88
CA SER A 5 8.46 -33.91 1.27
C SER A 5 8.10 -32.56 1.90
N GLY A 6 9.13 -31.73 2.05
CA GLY A 6 9.12 -30.51 2.78
C GLY A 6 8.21 -29.40 2.23
N ALA A 7 7.79 -28.58 3.18
CA ALA A 7 7.15 -27.31 2.93
C ALA A 7 8.15 -26.35 2.26
N ASN A 8 7.82 -25.88 1.06
CA ASN A 8 8.54 -24.79 0.39
C ASN A 8 8.09 -23.45 1.00
N SER A 9 8.96 -22.90 1.83
CA SER A 9 8.96 -21.50 2.20
C SER A 9 9.32 -20.67 0.96
N VAL A 10 8.34 -19.95 0.39
CA VAL A 10 8.59 -18.97 -0.67
C VAL A 10 9.02 -17.66 0.00
N ILE A 11 10.32 -17.55 0.26
CA ILE A 11 10.97 -16.25 0.54
C ILE A 11 11.17 -15.59 -0.82
N CYS A 12 10.37 -14.58 -1.14
CA CYS A 12 10.55 -13.76 -2.33
C CYS A 12 11.66 -12.73 -2.07
N THR A 13 12.91 -13.10 -2.36
CA THR A 13 14.02 -12.17 -2.49
C THR A 13 13.92 -11.49 -3.84
N LEU A 14 13.56 -10.20 -3.83
CA LEU A 14 13.61 -9.33 -5.02
C LEU A 14 15.06 -9.00 -5.34
N GLU A 15 15.71 -9.85 -6.13
CA GLU A 15 16.89 -9.46 -6.88
C GLU A 15 16.45 -8.84 -8.22
N SER A 16 16.97 -7.64 -8.47
CA SER A 16 16.78 -6.85 -9.68
C SER A 16 17.33 -7.59 -10.91
N GLY A 17 16.44 -8.10 -11.76
CA GLY A 17 16.83 -8.63 -13.08
C GLY A 17 15.88 -9.71 -13.60
N GLY A 18 14.94 -9.33 -14.50
CA GLY A 18 14.36 -10.27 -15.46
C GLY A 18 13.04 -10.95 -15.10
N VAL A 19 11.94 -10.20 -15.07
CA VAL A 19 10.57 -10.78 -14.91
C VAL A 19 9.80 -10.92 -16.23
N LEU A 20 10.45 -10.81 -17.39
CA LEU A 20 9.74 -10.88 -18.69
C LEU A 20 9.96 -12.17 -19.49
N ALA A 21 10.47 -13.23 -18.89
CA ALA A 21 10.92 -14.41 -19.67
C ALA A 21 10.11 -15.70 -19.57
N ASP A 22 9.05 -15.83 -18.77
CA ASP A 22 8.25 -17.07 -18.74
C ASP A 22 6.77 -16.82 -18.42
N ILE A 23 5.99 -16.39 -19.43
CA ILE A 23 4.52 -16.52 -19.39
C ILE A 23 4.05 -17.16 -20.70
N GLU A 24 4.09 -18.47 -20.76
CA GLU A 24 3.25 -19.25 -21.67
C GLU A 24 2.21 -20.03 -20.86
N SER A 25 0.96 -19.70 -21.08
CA SER A 25 -0.27 -20.48 -21.29
C SER A 25 -1.50 -20.09 -20.47
N THR A 26 -2.59 -19.91 -21.23
CA THR A 26 -4.04 -19.93 -20.89
C THR A 26 -4.63 -18.72 -20.16
N GLY A 27 -4.96 -17.74 -20.92
CA GLY A 27 -5.61 -16.48 -20.60
C GLY A 27 -4.82 -15.38 -21.31
N SER A 28 -5.44 -14.50 -22.07
CA SER A 28 -4.74 -13.43 -22.80
C SER A 28 -3.62 -12.85 -21.94
N ALA A 29 -2.37 -13.11 -22.32
CA ALA A 29 -1.21 -12.57 -21.61
C ALA A 29 -1.39 -11.05 -21.44
N PRO A 30 -1.09 -10.45 -20.28
CA PRO A 30 -1.22 -9.03 -20.08
C PRO A 30 -0.43 -8.31 -21.17
N SER A 31 -1.04 -7.29 -21.79
CA SER A 31 -0.37 -6.53 -22.82
C SER A 31 0.89 -5.88 -22.23
N LEU A 32 1.88 -5.60 -23.08
CA LEU A 32 3.08 -4.90 -22.63
C LEU A 32 2.74 -3.54 -22.00
N ALA A 33 1.66 -2.90 -22.42
CA ALA A 33 1.13 -1.69 -21.80
C ALA A 33 0.56 -1.94 -20.39
N ASP A 34 -0.10 -3.07 -20.16
CA ASP A 34 -0.56 -3.46 -18.83
C ASP A 34 0.61 -3.72 -17.88
N ALA A 35 1.65 -4.41 -18.34
CA ALA A 35 2.85 -4.64 -17.53
C ALA A 35 3.55 -3.32 -17.14
N VAL A 36 3.71 -2.40 -18.09
CA VAL A 36 4.27 -1.06 -17.83
C VAL A 36 3.38 -0.26 -16.87
N TYR A 37 2.06 -0.34 -17.04
CA TYR A 37 1.11 0.33 -16.15
C TYR A 37 1.27 -0.18 -14.71
N GLN A 38 1.29 -1.49 -14.50
CA GLN A 38 1.46 -2.08 -13.16
C GLN A 38 2.79 -1.66 -12.51
N GLU A 39 3.89 -1.68 -13.29
CA GLU A 39 5.19 -1.23 -12.77
C GLU A 39 5.19 0.25 -12.38
N LEU A 40 4.51 1.11 -13.14
CA LEU A 40 4.37 2.52 -12.77
C LEU A 40 3.50 2.72 -11.53
N VAL A 41 2.38 1.98 -11.38
CA VAL A 41 1.55 2.00 -10.16
C VAL A 41 2.39 1.60 -8.95
N ILE A 42 3.12 0.49 -9.03
CA ILE A 42 4.01 0.02 -7.96
C ILE A 42 5.09 1.07 -7.67
N SER A 43 5.70 1.64 -8.70
CA SER A 43 6.75 2.67 -8.53
C SER A 43 6.24 3.94 -7.84
N ILE A 44 4.99 4.34 -8.07
CA ILE A 44 4.35 5.46 -7.36
C ILE A 44 4.05 5.05 -5.90
N ARG A 45 3.47 3.87 -5.68
CA ARG A 45 3.19 3.36 -4.32
C ARG A 45 4.45 3.25 -3.46
N ASP A 46 5.54 2.77 -4.04
CA ASP A 46 6.83 2.59 -3.36
C ASP A 46 7.61 3.89 -3.18
N GLY A 47 7.08 5.02 -3.68
CA GLY A 47 7.74 6.32 -3.61
C GLY A 47 8.97 6.46 -4.50
N LYS A 48 9.13 5.60 -5.52
CA LYS A 48 10.16 5.81 -6.58
C LYS A 48 9.84 7.04 -7.43
N TYR A 49 8.54 7.34 -7.60
CA TYR A 49 8.04 8.59 -8.15
C TYR A 49 7.20 9.29 -7.09
N HIS A 50 7.58 10.51 -6.74
CA HIS A 50 6.86 11.31 -5.73
C HIS A 50 5.75 12.16 -6.36
N PRO A 51 4.70 12.53 -5.59
CA PRO A 51 3.71 13.53 -6.03
C PRO A 51 4.39 14.79 -6.54
N GLY A 52 3.94 15.29 -7.71
CA GLY A 52 4.54 16.41 -8.42
C GLY A 52 5.81 16.09 -9.24
N GLU A 53 6.31 14.85 -9.18
CA GLU A 53 7.48 14.44 -9.94
C GLU A 53 7.14 14.10 -11.40
N ARG A 54 8.07 14.46 -12.29
CA ARG A 54 7.93 14.18 -13.72
C ARG A 54 8.27 12.75 -14.08
N ILE A 55 7.37 12.06 -14.79
CA ILE A 55 7.60 10.76 -15.40
C ILE A 55 8.12 10.95 -16.83
N LYS A 56 9.40 10.62 -17.07
CA LYS A 56 10.02 10.72 -18.40
C LYS A 56 9.81 9.45 -19.19
N GLU A 57 8.95 9.46 -20.23
CA GLU A 57 8.67 8.30 -21.09
C GLU A 57 9.94 7.56 -21.56
N ALA A 58 10.97 8.32 -21.97
CA ALA A 58 12.21 7.73 -22.46
C ALA A 58 13.00 6.99 -21.37
N SER A 59 12.95 7.47 -20.12
CA SER A 59 13.60 6.83 -18.97
C SER A 59 12.88 5.55 -18.60
N VAL A 60 11.54 5.57 -18.56
CA VAL A 60 10.71 4.38 -18.30
C VAL A 60 10.92 3.33 -19.39
N ALA A 61 10.85 3.73 -20.68
CA ALA A 61 11.07 2.83 -21.81
C ALA A 61 12.44 2.15 -21.74
N LYS A 62 13.50 2.92 -21.40
CA LYS A 62 14.86 2.38 -21.21
C LYS A 62 14.95 1.44 -20.02
N ALA A 63 14.37 1.82 -18.89
CA ALA A 63 14.44 1.02 -17.65
C ALA A 63 13.73 -0.34 -17.80
N LEU A 64 12.59 -0.37 -18.51
CA LEU A 64 11.80 -1.58 -18.73
C LEU A 64 12.15 -2.32 -20.03
N ASN A 65 13.13 -1.82 -20.80
CA ASN A 65 13.56 -2.39 -22.09
C ASN A 65 12.39 -2.55 -23.10
N VAL A 66 11.53 -1.52 -23.21
CA VAL A 66 10.37 -1.49 -24.08
C VAL A 66 10.42 -0.28 -25.03
N SER A 67 9.58 -0.27 -26.08
CA SER A 67 9.38 0.92 -26.91
C SER A 67 8.57 2.00 -26.15
N ARG A 68 8.51 3.23 -26.67
CA ARG A 68 7.74 4.32 -26.03
C ARG A 68 6.22 4.15 -26.15
N THR A 69 5.74 3.37 -27.11
CA THR A 69 4.29 3.18 -27.34
C THR A 69 3.57 2.61 -26.12
N PRO A 70 3.95 1.43 -25.55
CA PRO A 70 3.30 0.90 -24.35
C PRO A 70 3.44 1.81 -23.13
N VAL A 71 4.54 2.60 -23.04
CA VAL A 71 4.71 3.57 -21.96
C VAL A 71 3.68 4.70 -22.07
N ARG A 72 3.41 5.20 -23.27
CA ARG A 72 2.39 6.23 -23.49
C ARG A 72 0.99 5.73 -23.19
N GLU A 73 0.68 4.50 -23.56
CA GLU A 73 -0.61 3.87 -23.26
C GLU A 73 -0.79 3.72 -21.74
N ALA A 74 0.24 3.25 -21.03
CA ALA A 74 0.24 3.16 -19.57
C ALA A 74 0.05 4.54 -18.90
N ILE A 75 0.76 5.57 -19.35
CA ILE A 75 0.63 6.95 -18.85
C ILE A 75 -0.78 7.51 -19.12
N ARG A 76 -1.37 7.26 -20.28
CA ARG A 76 -2.75 7.68 -20.57
C ARG A 76 -3.74 7.00 -19.64
N ARG A 77 -3.54 5.74 -19.32
CA ARG A 77 -4.37 5.03 -18.35
C ARG A 77 -4.21 5.61 -16.94
N LEU A 78 -2.99 5.86 -16.47
CA LEU A 78 -2.74 6.56 -15.21
C LEU A 78 -3.39 7.94 -15.17
N GLN A 79 -3.38 8.68 -16.30
CA GLN A 79 -4.05 9.95 -16.41
C GLN A 79 -5.57 9.82 -16.31
N SER A 80 -6.18 8.84 -16.98
CA SER A 80 -7.63 8.62 -16.90
C SER A 80 -8.09 8.20 -15.50
N GLU A 81 -7.20 7.63 -14.70
CA GLU A 81 -7.43 7.26 -13.30
C GLU A 81 -7.04 8.39 -12.31
N GLY A 82 -6.58 9.54 -12.80
CA GLY A 82 -6.19 10.68 -11.97
C GLY A 82 -4.86 10.52 -11.23
N LYS A 83 -4.09 9.45 -11.50
CA LYS A 83 -2.78 9.22 -10.87
C LYS A 83 -1.64 10.06 -11.48
N VAL A 84 -1.84 10.53 -12.70
CA VAL A 84 -0.89 11.35 -13.45
C VAL A 84 -1.65 12.51 -14.10
N THR A 85 -1.05 13.68 -14.15
CA THR A 85 -1.51 14.85 -14.91
C THR A 85 -0.57 15.13 -16.08
N ILE A 86 -1.09 15.74 -17.16
CA ILE A 86 -0.26 16.19 -18.27
C ILE A 86 -0.11 17.71 -18.18
N GLU A 87 1.08 18.17 -17.83
CA GLU A 87 1.38 19.59 -17.71
C GLU A 87 2.04 20.12 -18.97
N PRO A 88 1.70 21.36 -19.41
CA PRO A 88 2.41 22.02 -20.50
C PRO A 88 3.91 22.09 -20.20
N GLN A 89 4.76 21.78 -21.18
CA GLN A 89 6.23 21.79 -21.10
C GLN A 89 6.88 20.76 -20.17
N ARG A 90 6.17 20.24 -19.13
CA ARG A 90 6.70 19.21 -18.23
C ARG A 90 6.31 17.78 -18.66
N GLY A 91 5.20 17.62 -19.40
CA GLY A 91 4.67 16.30 -19.79
C GLY A 91 3.96 15.60 -18.65
N ALA A 92 4.13 14.29 -18.54
CA ALA A 92 3.48 13.49 -17.49
C ALA A 92 4.11 13.77 -16.12
N VAL A 93 3.26 14.10 -15.14
CA VAL A 93 3.62 14.41 -13.74
C VAL A 93 2.73 13.60 -12.82
N VAL A 94 3.30 13.00 -11.78
CA VAL A 94 2.50 12.30 -10.75
C VAL A 94 1.54 13.29 -10.09
N ALA A 95 0.27 12.94 -10.00
CA ALA A 95 -0.74 13.79 -9.39
C ALA A 95 -0.43 14.05 -7.92
N GLU A 96 -0.93 15.16 -7.43
CA GLU A 96 -0.81 15.56 -6.02
C GLU A 96 -2.20 15.94 -5.52
N LEU A 97 -2.59 15.42 -4.37
CA LEU A 97 -3.89 15.72 -3.78
C LEU A 97 -3.86 17.09 -3.11
N ASN A 98 -4.91 17.89 -3.34
CA ASN A 98 -5.11 19.13 -2.63
C ASN A 98 -5.65 18.89 -1.21
N ARG A 99 -5.71 19.94 -0.37
CA ARG A 99 -6.13 19.83 1.05
C ARG A 99 -7.54 19.24 1.22
N GLN A 100 -8.46 19.56 0.33
CA GLN A 100 -9.83 19.05 0.38
C GLN A 100 -9.85 17.56 0.04
N GLU A 101 -9.19 17.16 -1.05
CA GLU A 101 -9.07 15.76 -1.46
C GLU A 101 -8.40 14.91 -0.38
N VAL A 102 -7.38 15.44 0.29
CA VAL A 102 -6.74 14.78 1.45
C VAL A 102 -7.75 14.56 2.57
N ALA A 103 -8.54 15.58 2.94
CA ALA A 103 -9.54 15.44 3.98
C ALA A 103 -10.62 14.39 3.63
N GLU A 104 -11.12 14.42 2.40
CA GLU A 104 -12.10 13.46 1.88
C GLU A 104 -11.54 12.02 1.90
N LEU A 105 -10.29 11.84 1.47
CA LEU A 105 -9.58 10.56 1.47
C LEU A 105 -9.46 9.99 2.89
N TYR A 106 -9.04 10.79 3.87
CA TYR A 106 -8.89 10.33 5.25
C TYR A 106 -10.24 10.00 5.92
N VAL A 107 -11.31 10.74 5.60
CA VAL A 107 -12.67 10.41 6.07
C VAL A 107 -13.10 9.04 5.55
N LEU A 108 -12.91 8.78 4.27
CA LEU A 108 -13.29 7.50 3.67
C LEU A 108 -12.39 6.36 4.17
N ARG A 109 -11.08 6.60 4.24
CA ARG A 109 -10.10 5.66 4.79
C ARG A 109 -10.46 5.22 6.21
N GLN A 110 -10.78 6.18 7.09
CA GLN A 110 -11.21 5.89 8.47
C GLN A 110 -12.39 4.92 8.51
N ARG A 111 -13.39 5.11 7.66
CA ARG A 111 -14.57 4.23 7.61
C ARG A 111 -14.23 2.83 7.12
N LEU A 112 -13.50 2.73 6.01
CA LEU A 112 -13.18 1.42 5.42
C LEU A 112 -12.21 0.62 6.27
N GLU A 113 -11.20 1.25 6.86
CA GLU A 113 -10.26 0.55 7.75
C GLU A 113 -10.92 0.15 9.07
N GLY A 114 -11.83 0.96 9.60
CA GLY A 114 -12.66 0.58 10.75
C GLY A 114 -13.49 -0.67 10.46
N ILE A 115 -14.19 -0.71 9.31
CA ILE A 115 -14.95 -1.89 8.86
C ILE A 115 -14.02 -3.10 8.67
N ALA A 116 -12.80 -2.90 8.13
CA ALA A 116 -11.84 -3.98 7.95
C ALA A 116 -11.40 -4.58 9.29
N ALA A 117 -11.05 -3.76 10.27
CA ALA A 117 -10.68 -4.22 11.61
C ALA A 117 -11.86 -4.93 12.31
N ARG A 118 -13.08 -4.40 12.18
CA ARG A 118 -14.30 -5.03 12.68
C ARG A 118 -14.49 -6.44 12.10
N PHE A 119 -14.38 -6.57 10.79
CA PHE A 119 -14.54 -7.86 10.11
C PHE A 119 -13.38 -8.80 10.40
N ALA A 120 -12.15 -8.32 10.53
CA ALA A 120 -11.03 -9.13 10.95
C ALA A 120 -11.24 -9.72 12.34
N ALA A 121 -11.80 -8.97 13.30
CA ALA A 121 -12.16 -9.48 14.61
C ALA A 121 -13.23 -10.60 14.54
N GLN A 122 -14.13 -10.54 13.56
CA GLN A 122 -15.19 -11.54 13.37
C GLN A 122 -14.73 -12.77 12.59
N HIS A 123 -13.83 -12.61 11.62
CA HIS A 123 -13.60 -13.62 10.58
C HIS A 123 -12.17 -14.14 10.49
N ALA A 124 -11.16 -13.38 10.96
CA ALA A 124 -9.77 -13.82 10.86
C ALA A 124 -9.56 -15.14 11.59
N SER A 125 -8.84 -16.08 10.98
CA SER A 125 -8.41 -17.32 11.62
C SER A 125 -7.36 -17.04 12.71
N ASP A 126 -7.16 -17.99 13.62
CA ASP A 126 -6.14 -17.84 14.67
C ASP A 126 -4.73 -17.70 14.06
N ALA A 127 -4.42 -18.40 12.96
CA ALA A 127 -3.16 -18.27 12.28
C ALA A 127 -2.94 -16.86 11.65
N GLU A 128 -4.00 -16.22 11.13
CA GLU A 128 -3.93 -14.85 10.63
C GLU A 128 -3.72 -13.85 11.77
N ILE A 129 -4.31 -14.09 12.93
CA ILE A 129 -4.11 -13.27 14.13
C ILE A 129 -2.67 -13.41 14.64
N GLU A 130 -2.14 -14.65 14.72
CA GLU A 130 -0.73 -14.89 15.07
C GLU A 130 0.21 -14.17 14.10
N MET A 131 -0.08 -14.18 12.79
CA MET A 131 0.69 -13.44 11.81
C MET A 131 0.64 -11.92 12.05
N MET A 132 -0.52 -11.35 12.40
CA MET A 132 -0.63 -9.92 12.75
C MET A 132 0.21 -9.58 13.98
N ASP A 133 0.25 -10.47 14.98
CA ASP A 133 1.10 -10.32 16.16
C ASP A 133 2.58 -10.34 15.83
N ASP A 134 3.02 -11.28 14.99
CA ASP A 134 4.42 -11.36 14.55
C ASP A 134 4.84 -10.09 13.79
N ILE A 135 3.98 -9.57 12.92
CA ILE A 135 4.23 -8.32 12.20
C ILE A 135 4.33 -7.16 13.20
N LEU A 136 3.42 -7.09 14.17
CA LEU A 136 3.43 -6.05 15.22
C LEU A 136 4.70 -6.10 16.06
N GLU A 137 5.15 -7.29 16.47
CA GLU A 137 6.39 -7.44 17.25
C GLU A 137 7.64 -7.03 16.45
N ARG A 138 7.67 -7.31 15.15
CA ARG A 138 8.75 -6.85 14.26
C ARG A 138 8.84 -5.34 14.21
N SER A 139 7.72 -4.63 14.32
CA SER A 139 7.72 -3.16 14.30
C SER A 139 8.48 -2.54 15.48
N LYS A 140 8.54 -3.20 16.64
CA LYS A 140 9.34 -2.77 17.79
C LYS A 140 10.84 -2.72 17.48
N THR A 141 11.33 -3.64 16.66
CA THR A 141 12.75 -3.72 16.31
C THR A 141 13.14 -2.78 15.18
N ALA A 142 12.15 -2.18 14.53
CA ALA A 142 12.34 -1.29 13.38
C ALA A 142 12.16 0.21 13.71
N LEU A 143 12.03 0.59 14.98
CA LEU A 143 11.70 1.98 15.38
C LEU A 143 12.72 3.01 14.87
N ASP A 144 13.99 2.62 14.74
CA ASP A 144 15.07 3.48 14.25
C ASP A 144 15.25 3.43 12.72
N ASP A 145 14.62 2.47 12.02
CA ASP A 145 14.63 2.34 10.57
C ASP A 145 13.25 2.70 9.98
N LYS A 146 13.07 3.98 9.65
CA LYS A 146 11.80 4.50 9.13
C LYS A 146 11.33 3.81 7.85
N ARG A 147 12.25 3.38 6.99
CA ARG A 147 11.90 2.68 5.76
C ARG A 147 11.33 1.30 6.07
N LEU A 148 12.02 0.55 6.92
CA LEU A 148 11.57 -0.77 7.37
C LEU A 148 10.26 -0.64 8.17
N LEU A 149 10.15 0.35 9.05
CA LEU A 149 8.93 0.61 9.82
C LEU A 149 7.74 0.91 8.91
N ASN A 150 7.93 1.72 7.87
CA ASN A 150 6.87 2.01 6.89
C ASN A 150 6.44 0.74 6.12
N GLN A 151 7.39 -0.11 5.75
CA GLN A 151 7.09 -1.39 5.11
C GLN A 151 6.28 -2.31 6.04
N ILE A 152 6.69 -2.46 7.29
CA ILE A 152 5.97 -3.26 8.31
C ILE A 152 4.59 -2.69 8.60
N ASN A 153 4.46 -1.36 8.63
CA ASN A 153 3.17 -0.68 8.77
C ASN A 153 2.19 -1.11 7.67
N TRP A 154 2.61 -1.07 6.41
CA TRP A 154 1.77 -1.52 5.31
C TRP A 154 1.46 -3.01 5.38
N GLU A 155 2.43 -3.85 5.75
CA GLU A 155 2.26 -5.29 5.92
C GLU A 155 1.17 -5.60 6.96
N LEU A 156 1.16 -4.89 8.10
CA LEU A 156 0.14 -5.03 9.13
C LEU A 156 -1.25 -4.63 8.64
N HIS A 157 -1.36 -3.48 8.00
CA HIS A 157 -2.65 -3.04 7.45
C HIS A 157 -3.21 -4.06 6.45
N TYR A 158 -2.37 -4.56 5.52
CA TYR A 158 -2.80 -5.58 4.57
C TYR A 158 -3.21 -6.89 5.26
N ALA A 159 -2.52 -7.33 6.31
CA ALA A 159 -2.92 -8.50 7.08
C ALA A 159 -4.32 -8.32 7.69
N ILE A 160 -4.63 -7.14 8.24
CA ILE A 160 -5.96 -6.82 8.77
C ILE A 160 -7.01 -6.82 7.65
N TYR A 161 -6.72 -6.22 6.48
CA TYR A 161 -7.66 -6.17 5.36
C TYR A 161 -7.99 -7.56 4.81
N HIS A 162 -6.99 -8.44 4.71
CA HIS A 162 -7.18 -9.82 4.29
C HIS A 162 -7.94 -10.64 5.33
N GLY A 163 -7.64 -10.46 6.63
CA GLY A 163 -8.36 -11.09 7.74
C GLY A 163 -9.84 -10.69 7.83
N ALA A 164 -10.26 -9.61 7.18
CA ALA A 164 -11.66 -9.24 7.04
C ALA A 164 -12.48 -10.20 6.15
N HIS A 165 -11.83 -11.04 5.33
CA HIS A 165 -12.44 -12.01 4.41
C HIS A 165 -13.56 -11.42 3.52
N ASN A 166 -13.45 -10.12 3.15
CA ASN A 166 -14.41 -9.43 2.32
C ASN A 166 -13.75 -8.85 1.05
N ARG A 167 -13.92 -9.59 -0.06
CA ARG A 167 -13.29 -9.20 -1.35
C ARG A 167 -13.72 -7.84 -1.90
N PHE A 168 -14.93 -7.37 -1.57
CA PHE A 168 -15.43 -6.07 -2.02
C PHE A 168 -14.84 -4.94 -1.20
N LEU A 169 -14.71 -5.14 0.12
CA LEU A 169 -14.01 -4.23 1.02
C LEU A 169 -12.54 -4.10 0.60
N LEU A 170 -11.86 -5.22 0.35
CA LEU A 170 -10.46 -5.24 -0.09
C LEU A 170 -10.27 -4.41 -1.37
N LYS A 171 -11.10 -4.61 -2.41
CA LYS A 171 -11.06 -3.81 -3.63
C LYS A 171 -11.26 -2.31 -3.40
N SER A 172 -12.14 -1.94 -2.46
CA SER A 172 -12.40 -0.54 -2.11
C SER A 172 -11.20 0.08 -1.39
N ILE A 173 -10.55 -0.69 -0.51
CA ILE A 173 -9.33 -0.27 0.19
C ILE A 173 -8.15 -0.15 -0.79
N ASP A 174 -8.01 -1.05 -1.76
CA ASP A 174 -6.96 -0.96 -2.79
C ASP A 174 -7.04 0.37 -3.56
N ALA A 175 -8.25 0.80 -3.94
CA ALA A 175 -8.44 2.09 -4.61
C ALA A 175 -8.01 3.28 -3.73
N ILE A 176 -8.26 3.21 -2.41
CA ILE A 176 -7.81 4.23 -1.45
C ILE A 176 -6.29 4.17 -1.27
N SER A 177 -5.71 2.98 -1.20
CA SER A 177 -4.25 2.80 -1.08
C SER A 177 -3.51 3.41 -2.26
N ASP A 178 -4.09 3.31 -3.49
CA ASP A 178 -3.57 4.01 -4.66
C ASP A 178 -3.61 5.54 -4.50
N ALA A 179 -4.71 6.08 -3.97
CA ALA A 179 -4.83 7.51 -3.71
C ALA A 179 -3.88 7.97 -2.58
N MET A 180 -3.65 7.14 -1.55
CA MET A 180 -2.69 7.44 -0.49
C MET A 180 -1.26 7.63 -1.00
N ALA A 181 -0.87 6.94 -2.07
CA ALA A 181 0.43 7.10 -2.70
C ALA A 181 0.63 8.49 -3.34
N LEU A 182 -0.47 9.23 -3.59
CA LEU A 182 -0.45 10.59 -4.12
C LEU A 182 -0.37 11.67 -3.03
N LEU A 183 -0.34 11.28 -1.76
CA LEU A 183 -0.14 12.22 -0.67
C LEU A 183 1.32 12.65 -0.61
N ARG A 184 1.56 13.96 -0.57
CA ARG A 184 2.90 14.49 -0.31
C ARG A 184 3.35 14.03 1.08
N GLY A 185 4.54 13.43 1.17
CA GLY A 185 5.06 12.91 2.43
C GLY A 185 4.43 11.62 2.93
N ALA A 186 3.65 10.88 2.11
CA ALA A 186 3.02 9.62 2.49
C ALA A 186 3.99 8.58 3.09
N HIS A 187 5.25 8.64 2.69
CA HIS A 187 6.30 7.73 3.17
C HIS A 187 7.13 8.32 4.33
N HIS A 188 6.74 9.49 4.85
CA HIS A 188 7.46 10.14 5.93
C HIS A 188 6.81 9.84 7.28
N ILE A 189 7.55 9.14 8.16
CA ILE A 189 7.18 8.94 9.56
C ILE A 189 7.98 9.96 10.39
N PRO A 190 7.35 10.92 11.11
CA PRO A 190 8.03 11.84 12.01
C PRO A 190 8.81 11.11 13.10
N ASP A 191 9.83 11.75 13.68
CA ASP A 191 10.76 11.11 14.64
C ASP A 191 10.09 10.69 15.96
N ASP A 192 9.05 11.41 16.38
CA ASP A 192 8.28 11.14 17.59
C ASP A 192 7.12 10.16 17.41
N ARG A 193 6.84 9.76 16.16
CA ARG A 193 5.66 8.94 15.81
C ARG A 193 5.82 7.41 15.99
N PRO A 194 7.01 6.79 15.88
CA PRO A 194 7.14 5.32 15.88
C PRO A 194 6.55 4.62 17.10
N ALA A 195 6.81 5.13 18.32
CA ALA A 195 6.31 4.51 19.56
C ALA A 195 4.77 4.64 19.70
N GLU A 196 4.22 5.78 19.29
CA GLU A 196 2.77 5.98 19.27
C GLU A 196 2.11 5.06 18.25
N LEU A 197 2.71 4.95 17.04
CA LEU A 197 2.23 4.09 15.97
C LEU A 197 2.15 2.63 16.43
N TYR A 198 3.20 2.12 17.08
CA TYR A 198 3.18 0.79 17.67
C TYR A 198 2.02 0.63 18.67
N THR A 199 1.83 1.60 19.57
CA THR A 199 0.78 1.55 20.59
C THR A 199 -0.62 1.54 19.98
N GLU A 200 -0.84 2.30 18.91
CA GLU A 200 -2.09 2.33 18.17
C GLU A 200 -2.37 1.00 17.47
N HIS A 201 -1.38 0.46 16.76
CA HIS A 201 -1.50 -0.83 16.09
C HIS A 201 -1.74 -1.97 17.07
N LYS A 202 -1.06 -1.93 18.23
CA LYS A 202 -1.27 -2.91 19.28
C LYS A 202 -2.72 -2.94 19.76
N LYS A 203 -3.36 -1.79 19.94
CA LYS A 203 -4.77 -1.73 20.32
C LYS A 203 -5.69 -2.40 19.30
N ILE A 204 -5.41 -2.20 18.00
CA ILE A 204 -6.19 -2.83 16.91
C ILE A 204 -6.02 -4.35 16.96
N VAL A 205 -4.77 -4.83 17.02
CA VAL A 205 -4.47 -6.27 17.01
C VAL A 205 -5.00 -6.95 18.28
N ASP A 206 -4.87 -6.33 19.46
CA ASP A 206 -5.41 -6.85 20.72
C ASP A 206 -6.94 -6.99 20.67
N ALA A 207 -7.65 -6.02 20.09
CA ALA A 207 -9.09 -6.08 19.92
C ALA A 207 -9.51 -7.18 18.93
N ILE A 208 -8.78 -7.35 17.82
CA ILE A 208 -9.00 -8.43 16.86
C ILE A 208 -8.76 -9.78 17.53
N ARG A 209 -7.68 -9.93 18.30
CA ARG A 209 -7.37 -11.16 19.05
C ARG A 209 -8.43 -11.49 20.09
N SER A 210 -8.96 -10.48 20.77
CA SER A 210 -10.03 -10.62 21.74
C SER A 210 -11.40 -10.90 21.12
N ARG A 211 -11.48 -10.92 19.78
CA ARG A 211 -12.73 -11.10 19.04
C ARG A 211 -13.77 -10.03 19.42
N ASP A 212 -13.31 -8.79 19.63
CA ASP A 212 -14.17 -7.62 19.93
C ASP A 212 -14.27 -6.70 18.69
N PRO A 213 -15.32 -6.84 17.86
CA PRO A 213 -15.44 -6.10 16.62
C PRO A 213 -15.62 -4.58 16.84
N GLU A 214 -16.32 -4.19 17.91
CA GLU A 214 -16.58 -2.80 18.24
C GLU A 214 -15.30 -2.10 18.69
N ALA A 215 -14.51 -2.74 19.55
CA ALA A 215 -13.22 -2.21 20.00
C ALA A 215 -12.21 -2.15 18.84
N ALA A 216 -12.19 -3.15 17.94
CA ALA A 216 -11.31 -3.17 16.78
C ALA A 216 -11.63 -2.01 15.80
N GLU A 217 -12.92 -1.79 15.49
CA GLU A 217 -13.37 -0.66 14.67
C GLU A 217 -12.97 0.68 15.28
N GLN A 218 -13.23 0.87 16.58
CA GLN A 218 -12.93 2.10 17.28
C GLN A 218 -11.41 2.37 17.32
N ALA A 219 -10.59 1.34 17.60
CA ALA A 219 -9.14 1.48 17.62
C ALA A 219 -8.59 1.87 16.22
N ALA A 220 -9.11 1.27 15.15
CA ALA A 220 -8.75 1.63 13.79
C ALA A 220 -9.18 3.07 13.43
N HIS A 221 -10.37 3.51 13.83
CA HIS A 221 -10.82 4.89 13.66
C HIS A 221 -9.88 5.90 14.34
N GLU A 222 -9.45 5.63 15.58
CA GLU A 222 -8.53 6.50 16.31
C GLU A 222 -7.16 6.54 15.66
N HIS A 223 -6.64 5.40 15.21
CA HIS A 223 -5.39 5.30 14.49
C HIS A 223 -5.39 6.18 13.22
N ILE A 224 -6.42 6.07 12.36
CA ILE A 224 -6.51 6.85 11.13
C ILE A 224 -6.68 8.35 11.42
N LYS A 225 -7.46 8.70 12.45
CA LYS A 225 -7.59 10.10 12.90
C LYS A 225 -6.25 10.69 13.34
N ASN A 226 -5.43 9.92 14.04
CA ASN A 226 -4.10 10.35 14.46
C ASN A 226 -3.13 10.43 13.28
N SER A 227 -3.21 9.48 12.33
CA SER A 227 -2.45 9.53 11.08
C SER A 227 -2.78 10.79 10.27
N TYR A 228 -4.05 11.20 10.21
CA TYR A 228 -4.44 12.46 9.55
C TYR A 228 -3.85 13.69 10.24
N LYS A 229 -3.91 13.77 11.58
CA LYS A 229 -3.29 14.85 12.33
C LYS A 229 -1.79 14.94 12.05
N THR A 230 -1.09 13.81 12.07
CA THR A 230 0.33 13.73 11.75
C THR A 230 0.61 14.24 10.33
N HIS A 231 -0.19 13.82 9.34
CA HIS A 231 -0.06 14.30 7.97
C HIS A 231 -0.19 15.83 7.88
N LEU A 232 -1.19 16.44 8.54
CA LEU A 232 -1.39 17.88 8.54
C LEU A 232 -0.24 18.65 9.17
N THR A 233 0.38 18.13 10.23
CA THR A 233 1.54 18.77 10.87
C THR A 233 2.81 18.66 10.05
N THR A 234 2.98 17.57 9.31
CA THR A 234 4.17 17.32 8.48
C THR A 234 4.15 18.08 7.15
N THR A 235 2.95 18.28 6.55
CA THR A 235 2.80 18.90 5.22
C THR A 235 2.28 20.32 5.27
N GLY A 236 1.88 20.83 6.43
CA GLY A 236 1.25 22.15 6.62
C GLY A 236 2.22 23.29 6.92
N GLY A 237 3.56 23.08 6.75
CA GLY A 237 4.59 24.10 6.84
C GLY A 237 4.79 24.81 5.52
#